data_cfc1b9e80a774ed38188a28e8da2816d
#
_entry.id   cfc1b9e80a774ed38188a28e8da2816d
#
_cell.length_a   1.000
_cell.length_b   1.000
_cell.length_c   1.000
_cell.angle_alpha   90.00
_cell.angle_beta   90.00
_cell.angle_gamma   90.00
#
_symmetry.space_group_name_H-M   'P 1'
#
loop_
_entity.id
_entity.type
_entity.pdbx_description
1 polymer ?
#
loop_
_entity_poly.entity_id
_entity_poly.type
_entity_poly.pdbx_seq_one_letter_code
_entity_poly.pdbx_strand_id
1 'polypeptide(L)'
;MFSKIHFFHANGFPVETYNELLKNLEGQVLPPIRIIGETLQTVDEGYDNFVYEVIEHALENKGEAIAIGHSLGATLSLLAEARHPGLFKTVILLDPPLFSRTKMIIGSILRRLRLLHLVTPAKKSMKRKESFKSRKEAMEYFSSKALFKDVPQSNIELYVKFGLEEVEGKYRLVISRDRETEIYINFPTSLPNEISRIQGTLIYADKVRLLDDADLKWWNKAMPKISRSPFHGSHMFPFEKPKELAEFINKILASLK
;
A
#
# COMPACT_ATOMS: atom_id res chain seq x y z
N MET A 1 11.80 -13.83 -20.99
CA MET A 1 10.37 -13.47 -20.90
C MET A 1 10.26 -12.38 -19.85
N PHE A 2 9.55 -11.26 -20.11
CA PHE A 2 9.39 -10.21 -19.10
C PHE A 2 8.55 -10.74 -17.94
N SER A 3 8.94 -10.40 -16.70
CA SER A 3 8.14 -10.74 -15.52
C SER A 3 6.79 -10.02 -15.57
N LYS A 4 5.71 -10.73 -15.30
CA LYS A 4 4.40 -10.11 -15.08
C LYS A 4 4.35 -9.53 -13.69
N ILE A 5 3.78 -8.34 -13.52
CA ILE A 5 3.73 -7.62 -12.26
C ILE A 5 2.29 -7.24 -11.94
N HIS A 6 1.79 -7.69 -10.80
CA HIS A 6 0.62 -7.10 -10.17
C HIS A 6 1.07 -5.98 -9.24
N PHE A 7 0.51 -4.79 -9.41
CA PHE A 7 0.77 -3.67 -8.51
C PHE A 7 -0.46 -3.34 -7.68
N PHE A 8 -0.28 -3.31 -6.36
CA PHE A 8 -1.33 -3.04 -5.38
C PHE A 8 -1.04 -1.73 -4.64
N HIS A 9 -1.96 -0.77 -4.76
CA HIS A 9 -1.76 0.59 -4.30
C HIS A 9 -2.02 0.78 -2.78
N ALA A 10 -1.59 1.91 -2.23
CA ALA A 10 -1.83 2.29 -0.84
C ALA A 10 -3.25 2.83 -0.64
N ASN A 11 -3.70 2.81 0.62
CA ASN A 11 -4.94 3.46 1.04
C ASN A 11 -4.92 4.96 0.69
N GLY A 12 -5.95 5.43 0.00
CA GLY A 12 -6.10 6.83 -0.41
C GLY A 12 -5.31 7.24 -1.66
N PHE A 13 -4.62 6.31 -2.36
CA PHE A 13 -3.77 6.58 -3.53
C PHE A 13 -4.11 5.64 -4.69
N PRO A 14 -5.00 6.03 -5.63
CA PRO A 14 -5.30 5.21 -6.80
C PRO A 14 -4.05 4.82 -7.58
N VAL A 15 -4.07 3.67 -8.26
CA VAL A 15 -2.88 3.09 -8.93
C VAL A 15 -2.26 4.03 -9.95
N GLU A 16 -3.05 4.83 -10.65
CA GLU A 16 -2.59 5.78 -11.66
C GLU A 16 -1.68 6.86 -11.07
N THR A 17 -1.77 7.12 -9.76
CA THR A 17 -0.88 8.06 -9.06
C THR A 17 0.56 7.56 -9.00
N TYR A 18 0.80 6.25 -9.21
CA TYR A 18 2.11 5.62 -9.25
C TYR A 18 2.73 5.58 -10.65
N ASN A 19 2.17 6.24 -11.65
CA ASN A 19 2.62 6.17 -13.05
C ASN A 19 4.13 6.43 -13.19
N GLU A 20 4.72 7.34 -12.39
CA GLU A 20 6.16 7.61 -12.45
C GLU A 20 7.01 6.41 -11.98
N LEU A 21 6.52 5.62 -11.04
CA LEU A 21 7.16 4.38 -10.63
C LEU A 21 6.95 3.28 -11.69
N LEU A 22 5.69 3.05 -12.05
CA LEU A 22 5.28 1.90 -12.85
C LEU A 22 5.88 1.89 -14.25
N LYS A 23 5.96 3.05 -14.92
CA LYS A 23 6.55 3.17 -16.26
C LYS A 23 8.05 2.90 -16.33
N ASN A 24 8.74 2.93 -15.17
CA ASN A 24 10.17 2.67 -15.06
C ASN A 24 10.48 1.24 -14.59
N LEU A 25 9.47 0.38 -14.37
CA LEU A 25 9.68 -1.02 -14.02
C LEU A 25 9.98 -1.87 -15.25
N GLU A 26 10.98 -2.76 -15.13
CA GLU A 26 11.34 -3.74 -16.16
C GLU A 26 10.45 -4.98 -16.09
N GLY A 27 9.20 -4.84 -16.52
CA GLY A 27 8.21 -5.90 -16.51
C GLY A 27 6.91 -5.50 -17.17
N GLN A 28 6.04 -6.47 -17.41
CA GLN A 28 4.69 -6.20 -17.87
C GLN A 28 3.80 -5.94 -16.63
N VAL A 29 3.50 -4.68 -16.36
CA VAL A 29 2.50 -4.34 -15.34
C VAL A 29 1.12 -4.75 -15.86
N LEU A 30 0.48 -5.64 -15.13
CA LEU A 30 -0.86 -6.15 -15.46
C LEU A 30 -1.94 -5.08 -15.16
N PRO A 31 -3.14 -5.22 -15.73
CA PRO A 31 -4.24 -4.31 -15.42
C PRO A 31 -4.42 -4.16 -13.91
N PRO A 32 -4.59 -2.94 -13.39
CA PRO A 32 -4.70 -2.70 -11.97
C PRO A 32 -6.02 -3.25 -11.41
N ILE A 33 -5.95 -3.75 -10.20
CA ILE A 33 -7.15 -3.98 -9.41
C ILE A 33 -7.55 -2.68 -8.72
N ARG A 34 -8.82 -2.33 -8.80
CA ARG A 34 -9.39 -1.16 -8.09
C ARG A 34 -10.02 -1.62 -6.78
N ILE A 35 -9.20 -1.99 -5.83
CA ILE A 35 -9.64 -2.60 -4.55
C ILE A 35 -10.48 -1.65 -3.70
N ILE A 36 -10.28 -0.33 -3.81
CA ILE A 36 -10.67 0.57 -2.72
C ILE A 36 -11.73 1.59 -3.14
N GLY A 37 -11.90 1.90 -4.40
CA GLY A 37 -12.76 3.01 -4.83
C GLY A 37 -14.15 2.62 -5.31
N GLU A 38 -14.27 1.49 -5.95
CA GLU A 38 -15.46 1.11 -6.70
C GLU A 38 -16.21 -0.10 -6.12
N THR A 39 -15.61 -0.84 -5.18
CA THR A 39 -16.30 -1.97 -4.57
C THR A 39 -17.27 -1.51 -3.49
N LEU A 40 -18.51 -1.95 -3.59
CA LEU A 40 -19.56 -1.75 -2.57
C LEU A 40 -19.32 -2.59 -1.31
N GLN A 41 -18.23 -3.36 -1.28
CA GLN A 41 -17.92 -4.25 -0.16
C GLN A 41 -17.52 -3.44 1.08
N THR A 42 -18.01 -3.87 2.23
CA THR A 42 -17.61 -3.33 3.52
C THR A 42 -16.17 -3.69 3.84
N VAL A 43 -15.44 -2.80 4.49
CA VAL A 43 -14.12 -3.12 5.02
C VAL A 43 -14.29 -3.96 6.26
N ASP A 44 -14.04 -5.25 6.14
CA ASP A 44 -14.09 -6.19 7.25
C ASP A 44 -12.81 -6.16 8.09
N GLU A 45 -12.89 -6.70 9.30
CA GLU A 45 -11.74 -6.81 10.19
C GLU A 45 -10.67 -7.74 9.59
N GLY A 46 -9.45 -7.21 9.42
CA GLY A 46 -8.33 -7.97 8.87
C GLY A 46 -8.27 -8.02 7.34
N TYR A 47 -9.18 -7.31 6.65
CA TYR A 47 -9.20 -7.16 5.19
C TYR A 47 -9.55 -8.42 4.39
N ASP A 48 -10.33 -9.34 4.96
CA ASP A 48 -10.63 -10.61 4.32
C ASP A 48 -11.27 -10.42 2.95
N ASN A 49 -12.24 -9.51 2.81
CA ASN A 49 -12.89 -9.20 1.53
C ASN A 49 -11.89 -8.69 0.49
N PHE A 50 -11.00 -7.77 0.87
CA PHE A 50 -9.98 -7.26 -0.05
C PHE A 50 -8.95 -8.32 -0.45
N VAL A 51 -8.61 -9.21 0.47
CA VAL A 51 -7.68 -10.31 0.18
C VAL A 51 -8.30 -11.29 -0.83
N TYR A 52 -9.60 -11.59 -0.71
CA TYR A 52 -10.30 -12.41 -1.70
C TYR A 52 -10.34 -11.76 -3.07
N GLU A 53 -10.62 -10.45 -3.17
CA GLU A 53 -10.57 -9.72 -4.44
C GLU A 53 -9.17 -9.78 -5.08
N VAL A 54 -8.11 -9.66 -4.27
CA VAL A 54 -6.73 -9.79 -4.76
C VAL A 54 -6.46 -11.19 -5.31
N ILE A 55 -6.93 -12.24 -4.61
CA ILE A 55 -6.76 -13.62 -5.04
C ILE A 55 -7.51 -13.88 -6.35
N GLU A 56 -8.78 -13.51 -6.45
CA GLU A 56 -9.59 -13.66 -7.66
C GLU A 56 -8.95 -12.96 -8.86
N HIS A 57 -8.56 -11.67 -8.68
CA HIS A 57 -7.90 -10.91 -9.74
C HIS A 57 -6.57 -11.54 -10.19
N ALA A 58 -5.77 -12.06 -9.25
CA ALA A 58 -4.51 -12.70 -9.60
C ALA A 58 -4.73 -14.02 -10.36
N LEU A 59 -5.75 -14.80 -9.99
CA LEU A 59 -6.11 -16.06 -10.65
C LEU A 59 -6.66 -15.84 -12.07
N GLU A 60 -7.38 -14.76 -12.31
CA GLU A 60 -7.89 -14.41 -13.66
C GLU A 60 -6.73 -14.10 -14.64
N ASN A 61 -5.66 -13.51 -14.15
CA ASN A 61 -4.48 -13.14 -14.93
C ASN A 61 -3.43 -14.26 -15.00
N LYS A 62 -3.83 -15.47 -15.29
CA LYS A 62 -3.04 -16.72 -15.33
C LYS A 62 -1.56 -16.52 -15.63
N GLY A 63 -0.72 -17.03 -14.74
CA GLY A 63 0.73 -17.13 -14.91
C GLY A 63 1.50 -16.64 -13.69
N GLU A 64 2.77 -17.06 -13.60
CA GLU A 64 3.68 -16.64 -12.55
C GLU A 64 3.91 -15.13 -12.59
N ALA A 65 3.23 -14.40 -11.71
CA ALA A 65 3.38 -12.96 -11.56
C ALA A 65 4.09 -12.62 -10.25
N ILE A 66 4.71 -11.46 -10.24
CA ILE A 66 5.32 -10.87 -9.05
C ILE A 66 4.31 -9.87 -8.47
N ALA A 67 4.04 -9.95 -7.18
CA ALA A 67 3.24 -8.94 -6.49
C ALA A 67 4.14 -7.83 -5.97
N ILE A 68 3.86 -6.58 -6.36
CA ILE A 68 4.46 -5.38 -5.78
C ILE A 68 3.34 -4.60 -5.11
N GLY A 69 3.45 -4.35 -3.81
CA GLY A 69 2.43 -3.61 -3.08
C GLY A 69 3.03 -2.50 -2.24
N HIS A 70 2.30 -1.38 -2.09
CA HIS A 70 2.67 -0.29 -1.20
C HIS A 70 1.68 -0.19 -0.04
N SER A 71 2.19 -0.09 1.19
CA SER A 71 1.36 0.13 2.39
C SER A 71 0.23 -0.90 2.52
N LEU A 72 -1.03 -0.52 2.37
CA LEU A 72 -2.17 -1.43 2.31
C LEU A 72 -1.97 -2.52 1.26
N GLY A 73 -1.60 -2.13 0.03
CA GLY A 73 -1.38 -3.07 -1.06
C GLY A 73 -0.30 -4.10 -0.76
N ALA A 74 0.74 -3.72 -0.01
CA ALA A 74 1.78 -4.64 0.46
C ALA A 74 1.22 -5.63 1.50
N THR A 75 0.38 -5.16 2.41
CA THR A 75 -0.32 -6.01 3.38
C THR A 75 -1.22 -7.01 2.69
N LEU A 76 -2.01 -6.55 1.71
CA LEU A 76 -2.92 -7.40 0.94
C LEU A 76 -2.16 -8.46 0.12
N SER A 77 -1.05 -8.08 -0.52
CA SER A 77 -0.20 -9.02 -1.27
C SER A 77 0.34 -10.15 -0.37
N LEU A 78 0.81 -9.79 0.84
CA LEU A 78 1.31 -10.77 1.81
C LEU A 78 0.20 -11.70 2.30
N LEU A 79 -0.98 -11.15 2.62
CA LEU A 79 -2.12 -11.94 3.10
C LEU A 79 -2.69 -12.84 2.00
N ALA A 80 -2.76 -12.37 0.76
CA ALA A 80 -3.21 -13.15 -0.38
C ALA A 80 -2.30 -14.35 -0.63
N GLU A 81 -0.97 -14.14 -0.64
CA GLU A 81 0.00 -15.23 -0.76
C GLU A 81 -0.06 -16.20 0.43
N ALA A 82 -0.30 -15.71 1.66
CA ALA A 82 -0.46 -16.55 2.84
C ALA A 82 -1.70 -17.46 2.76
N ARG A 83 -2.81 -16.96 2.21
CA ARG A 83 -4.07 -17.70 2.07
C ARG A 83 -4.12 -18.60 0.86
N HIS A 84 -3.44 -18.21 -0.20
CA HIS A 84 -3.34 -18.97 -1.44
C HIS A 84 -1.84 -19.15 -1.82
N PRO A 85 -1.13 -20.09 -1.18
CA PRO A 85 0.30 -20.29 -1.40
C PRO A 85 0.60 -20.61 -2.86
N GLY A 86 1.59 -19.88 -3.42
CA GLY A 86 1.97 -20.00 -4.83
C GLY A 86 1.13 -19.12 -5.76
N LEU A 87 0.33 -18.22 -5.22
CA LEU A 87 -0.41 -17.21 -6.00
C LEU A 87 0.55 -16.29 -6.75
N PHE A 88 1.66 -15.92 -6.10
CA PHE A 88 2.71 -15.10 -6.67
C PHE A 88 4.06 -15.83 -6.67
N LYS A 89 4.87 -15.61 -7.71
CA LYS A 89 6.25 -16.09 -7.75
C LYS A 89 7.08 -15.56 -6.57
N THR A 90 6.86 -14.30 -6.23
CA THR A 90 7.47 -13.61 -5.07
C THR A 90 6.69 -12.33 -4.77
N VAL A 91 6.89 -11.77 -3.58
CA VAL A 91 6.28 -10.51 -3.17
C VAL A 91 7.34 -9.44 -2.91
N ILE A 92 7.12 -8.21 -3.39
CA ILE A 92 7.92 -7.02 -3.08
C ILE A 92 7.03 -6.07 -2.30
N LEU A 93 7.34 -5.91 -1.03
CA LEU A 93 6.50 -5.21 -0.06
C LEU A 93 7.10 -3.85 0.27
N LEU A 94 6.44 -2.78 -0.18
CA LEU A 94 6.87 -1.40 0.05
C LEU A 94 6.21 -0.87 1.33
N ASP A 95 6.95 -0.86 2.41
CA ASP A 95 6.60 -0.29 3.72
C ASP A 95 5.20 -0.67 4.26
N PRO A 96 4.88 -1.98 4.38
CA PRO A 96 3.58 -2.44 4.88
C PRO A 96 3.38 -2.07 6.36
N PRO A 97 2.17 -1.63 6.80
CA PRO A 97 1.86 -1.36 8.20
C PRO A 97 1.60 -2.67 8.99
N LEU A 98 2.58 -3.58 8.96
CA LEU A 98 2.54 -4.85 9.69
C LEU A 98 3.55 -4.84 10.83
N PHE A 99 3.02 -4.74 12.03
CA PHE A 99 3.78 -4.50 13.25
C PHE A 99 4.08 -5.78 14.02
N SER A 100 4.95 -5.68 15.01
CA SER A 100 5.28 -6.76 15.93
C SER A 100 4.04 -7.33 16.64
N ARG A 101 4.11 -8.59 17.05
CA ARG A 101 3.01 -9.28 17.74
C ARG A 101 2.47 -8.47 18.93
N THR A 102 3.36 -7.83 19.70
CA THR A 102 2.96 -7.00 20.85
C THR A 102 2.10 -5.83 20.39
N LYS A 103 2.50 -5.10 19.34
CA LYS A 103 1.71 -3.98 18.80
C LYS A 103 0.37 -4.46 18.23
N MET A 104 0.34 -5.63 17.58
CA MET A 104 -0.91 -6.22 17.09
C MET A 104 -1.86 -6.58 18.22
N ILE A 105 -1.38 -7.15 19.32
CA ILE A 105 -2.19 -7.44 20.51
C ILE A 105 -2.76 -6.15 21.10
N ILE A 106 -1.93 -5.11 21.26
CA ILE A 106 -2.38 -3.79 21.73
C ILE A 106 -3.44 -3.23 20.77
N GLY A 107 -3.20 -3.32 19.46
CA GLY A 107 -4.17 -2.92 18.42
C GLY A 107 -5.51 -3.64 18.57
N SER A 108 -5.51 -4.96 18.81
CA SER A 108 -6.72 -5.74 19.04
C SER A 108 -7.49 -5.27 20.27
N ILE A 109 -6.79 -4.98 21.38
CA ILE A 109 -7.40 -4.44 22.61
C ILE A 109 -8.02 -3.07 22.35
N LEU A 110 -7.26 -2.16 21.70
CA LEU A 110 -7.75 -0.82 21.38
C LEU A 110 -8.95 -0.85 20.43
N ARG A 111 -9.01 -1.81 19.50
CA ARG A 111 -10.17 -2.02 18.63
C ARG A 111 -11.41 -2.39 19.45
N ARG A 112 -11.30 -3.36 20.37
CA ARG A 112 -12.41 -3.75 21.25
C ARG A 112 -12.93 -2.60 22.10
N LEU A 113 -12.02 -1.70 22.51
CA LEU A 113 -12.35 -0.49 23.26
C LEU A 113 -12.81 0.68 22.35
N ARG A 114 -12.85 0.50 21.03
CA ARG A 114 -13.16 1.54 20.01
C ARG A 114 -12.19 2.74 20.04
N LEU A 115 -10.98 2.52 20.53
CA LEU A 115 -9.92 3.56 20.66
C LEU A 115 -8.87 3.52 19.55
N LEU A 116 -9.00 2.63 18.58
CA LEU A 116 -8.01 2.42 17.53
C LEU A 116 -7.76 3.68 16.69
N HIS A 117 -8.78 4.51 16.51
CA HIS A 117 -8.68 5.79 15.81
C HIS A 117 -7.71 6.79 16.46
N LEU A 118 -7.36 6.60 17.74
CA LEU A 118 -6.41 7.48 18.46
C LEU A 118 -4.95 7.18 18.10
N VAL A 119 -4.66 5.94 17.72
CA VAL A 119 -3.27 5.48 17.43
C VAL A 119 -3.01 5.22 15.95
N THR A 120 -4.04 5.30 15.11
CA THR A 120 -3.94 5.15 13.65
C THR A 120 -4.10 6.50 12.95
N PRO A 121 -3.78 6.59 11.64
CA PRO A 121 -4.07 7.78 10.83
C PRO A 121 -5.56 8.11 10.69
N ALA A 122 -6.49 7.25 11.14
CA ALA A 122 -7.93 7.43 11.03
C ALA A 122 -8.42 8.81 11.51
N LYS A 123 -7.91 9.29 12.66
CA LYS A 123 -8.26 10.63 13.17
C LYS A 123 -7.88 11.77 12.21
N LYS A 124 -6.78 11.61 11.46
CA LYS A 124 -6.36 12.60 10.45
C LYS A 124 -7.20 12.46 9.19
N SER A 125 -7.48 11.22 8.79
CA SER A 125 -8.35 10.92 7.63
C SER A 125 -9.75 11.51 7.83
N MET A 126 -10.39 11.31 8.97
CA MET A 126 -11.70 11.88 9.31
C MET A 126 -11.80 13.42 9.16
N LYS A 127 -10.67 14.12 9.27
CA LYS A 127 -10.59 15.60 9.12
C LYS A 127 -10.12 16.04 7.74
N ARG A 128 -9.87 15.11 6.83
CA ARG A 128 -9.37 15.40 5.49
C ARG A 128 -10.43 16.13 4.67
N LYS A 129 -10.02 17.14 3.93
CA LYS A 129 -10.88 17.81 2.97
C LYS A 129 -11.16 16.89 1.78
N GLU A 130 -12.43 16.69 1.44
CA GLU A 130 -12.86 15.75 0.41
C GLU A 130 -13.26 16.42 -0.90
N SER A 131 -13.60 17.74 -0.87
CA SER A 131 -14.12 18.44 -2.03
C SER A 131 -13.41 19.77 -2.24
N PHE A 132 -13.14 20.08 -3.50
CA PHE A 132 -12.41 21.26 -3.95
C PHE A 132 -13.18 21.93 -5.08
N LYS A 133 -13.11 23.26 -5.18
CA LYS A 133 -13.74 24.04 -6.25
C LYS A 133 -13.01 23.90 -7.59
N SER A 134 -11.69 23.58 -7.52
CA SER A 134 -10.84 23.42 -8.70
C SER A 134 -9.66 22.51 -8.39
N ARG A 135 -9.03 21.95 -9.45
CA ARG A 135 -7.77 21.22 -9.32
C ARG A 135 -6.62 22.10 -8.78
N LYS A 136 -6.67 23.42 -9.06
CA LYS A 136 -5.70 24.36 -8.51
C LYS A 136 -5.80 24.45 -6.99
N GLU A 137 -7.01 24.59 -6.45
CA GLU A 137 -7.26 24.59 -4.99
C GLU A 137 -6.79 23.27 -4.36
N ALA A 138 -7.06 22.14 -5.01
CA ALA A 138 -6.59 20.84 -4.54
C ALA A 138 -5.06 20.75 -4.53
N MET A 139 -4.40 21.25 -5.57
CA MET A 139 -2.94 21.30 -5.67
C MET A 139 -2.32 22.10 -4.53
N GLU A 140 -2.82 23.31 -4.27
CA GLU A 140 -2.38 24.17 -3.17
C GLU A 140 -2.60 23.48 -1.82
N TYR A 141 -3.76 22.83 -1.64
CA TYR A 141 -4.07 22.10 -0.42
C TYR A 141 -3.13 20.93 -0.19
N PHE A 142 -2.90 20.04 -1.17
CA PHE A 142 -2.04 18.88 -0.98
C PHE A 142 -0.57 19.26 -0.84
N SER A 143 -0.08 20.23 -1.60
CA SER A 143 1.30 20.75 -1.48
C SER A 143 1.59 21.32 -0.09
N SER A 144 0.58 21.80 0.64
CA SER A 144 0.73 22.31 2.01
C SER A 144 0.77 21.21 3.08
N LYS A 145 0.50 19.94 2.74
CA LYS A 145 0.43 18.85 3.72
C LYS A 145 1.78 18.21 3.98
N ALA A 146 2.06 17.93 5.24
CA ALA A 146 3.29 17.27 5.66
C ALA A 146 3.53 15.92 4.95
N LEU A 147 2.47 15.21 4.57
CA LEU A 147 2.54 13.93 3.83
C LEU A 147 3.22 14.10 2.45
N PHE A 148 3.04 15.26 1.82
CA PHE A 148 3.57 15.56 0.48
C PHE A 148 4.83 16.43 0.51
N LYS A 149 5.40 16.70 1.69
CA LYS A 149 6.51 17.65 1.85
C LYS A 149 7.72 17.36 0.96
N ASP A 150 8.10 16.09 0.85
CA ASP A 150 9.28 15.65 0.11
C ASP A 150 8.89 15.06 -1.28
N VAL A 151 7.59 15.11 -1.63
CA VAL A 151 7.06 14.60 -2.92
C VAL A 151 7.25 15.67 -4.01
N PRO A 152 7.89 15.36 -5.15
CA PRO A 152 8.00 16.27 -6.27
C PRO A 152 6.63 16.78 -6.75
N GLN A 153 6.59 18.05 -7.18
CA GLN A 153 5.36 18.69 -7.63
C GLN A 153 4.66 17.89 -8.73
N SER A 154 5.41 17.34 -9.68
CA SER A 154 4.86 16.50 -10.76
C SER A 154 4.10 15.27 -10.24
N ASN A 155 4.50 14.69 -9.12
CA ASN A 155 3.82 13.55 -8.52
C ASN A 155 2.59 13.99 -7.70
N ILE A 156 2.60 15.21 -7.13
CA ILE A 156 1.40 15.80 -6.53
C ILE A 156 0.37 16.11 -7.64
N GLU A 157 0.81 16.56 -8.81
CA GLU A 157 -0.05 16.78 -9.98
C GLU A 157 -0.72 15.48 -10.44
N LEU A 158 0.02 14.36 -10.47
CA LEU A 158 -0.55 13.03 -10.74
C LEU A 158 -1.60 12.66 -9.68
N TYR A 159 -1.30 12.92 -8.42
CA TYR A 159 -2.26 12.67 -7.35
C TYR A 159 -3.54 13.52 -7.51
N VAL A 160 -3.42 14.81 -7.83
CA VAL A 160 -4.58 15.70 -8.09
C VAL A 160 -5.34 15.28 -9.35
N LYS A 161 -4.62 14.77 -10.36
CA LYS A 161 -5.22 14.31 -11.63
C LYS A 161 -6.06 13.05 -11.45
N PHE A 162 -5.54 12.05 -10.75
CA PHE A 162 -6.13 10.72 -10.68
C PHE A 162 -6.79 10.40 -9.32
N GLY A 163 -6.41 11.10 -8.27
CA GLY A 163 -7.02 10.95 -6.94
C GLY A 163 -8.31 11.78 -6.75
N LEU A 164 -8.68 12.59 -7.76
CA LEU A 164 -9.89 13.40 -7.75
C LEU A 164 -10.72 13.15 -9.01
N GLU A 165 -12.02 13.03 -8.82
CA GLU A 165 -13.04 12.99 -9.87
C GLU A 165 -13.91 14.26 -9.83
N GLU A 166 -14.44 14.66 -10.99
CA GLU A 166 -15.37 15.79 -11.08
C GLU A 166 -16.80 15.31 -10.88
N VAL A 167 -17.44 15.83 -9.84
CA VAL A 167 -18.84 15.53 -9.49
C VAL A 167 -19.57 16.85 -9.25
N GLU A 168 -20.60 17.12 -10.04
CA GLU A 168 -21.45 18.33 -9.90
C GLU A 168 -20.65 19.63 -9.86
N GLY A 169 -19.65 19.77 -10.74
CA GLY A 169 -18.81 20.97 -10.85
C GLY A 169 -17.79 21.15 -9.70
N LYS A 170 -17.58 20.13 -8.87
CA LYS A 170 -16.56 20.08 -7.82
C LYS A 170 -15.65 18.87 -8.02
N TYR A 171 -14.44 18.94 -7.50
CA TYR A 171 -13.49 17.85 -7.50
C TYR A 171 -13.53 17.14 -6.16
N ARG A 172 -13.91 15.86 -6.15
CA ARG A 172 -14.00 15.02 -4.94
C ARG A 172 -12.93 13.94 -4.95
N LEU A 173 -12.54 13.46 -3.76
CA LEU A 173 -11.64 12.31 -3.63
C LEU A 173 -12.30 11.05 -4.24
N VAL A 174 -11.59 10.35 -5.13
CA VAL A 174 -12.00 9.04 -5.67
C VAL A 174 -12.14 8.03 -4.54
N ILE A 175 -11.19 8.01 -3.61
CA ILE A 175 -11.28 7.23 -2.37
C ILE A 175 -11.75 8.18 -1.26
N SER A 176 -12.98 8.01 -0.79
CA SER A 176 -13.56 8.88 0.23
C SER A 176 -12.79 8.80 1.54
N ARG A 177 -12.80 9.88 2.34
CA ARG A 177 -12.16 9.88 3.67
C ARG A 177 -12.79 8.85 4.61
N ASP A 178 -14.08 8.58 4.46
CA ASP A 178 -14.78 7.61 5.30
C ASP A 178 -14.28 6.20 4.98
N ARG A 179 -14.12 5.86 3.68
CA ARG A 179 -13.50 4.61 3.24
C ARG A 179 -12.05 4.49 3.69
N GLU A 180 -11.27 5.55 3.53
CA GLU A 180 -9.89 5.61 4.01
C GLU A 180 -9.82 5.37 5.52
N THR A 181 -10.74 5.95 6.29
CA THR A 181 -10.85 5.80 7.75
C THR A 181 -11.22 4.37 8.14
N GLU A 182 -12.21 3.75 7.47
CA GLU A 182 -12.59 2.36 7.69
C GLU A 182 -11.41 1.41 7.52
N ILE A 183 -10.58 1.62 6.49
CA ILE A 183 -9.38 0.83 6.27
C ILE A 183 -8.40 0.98 7.44
N TYR A 184 -8.17 2.19 7.95
CA TYR A 184 -7.27 2.40 9.09
C TYR A 184 -7.75 1.77 10.39
N ILE A 185 -9.05 1.64 10.62
CA ILE A 185 -9.56 1.03 11.86
C ILE A 185 -9.74 -0.49 11.76
N ASN A 186 -9.70 -1.06 10.55
CA ASN A 186 -9.87 -2.49 10.30
C ASN A 186 -8.56 -3.23 9.96
N PHE A 187 -7.39 -2.61 10.18
CA PHE A 187 -6.12 -3.25 9.86
C PHE A 187 -5.95 -4.60 10.59
N PRO A 188 -5.20 -5.56 9.99
CA PRO A 188 -5.01 -6.89 10.59
C PRO A 188 -4.29 -6.81 11.95
N THR A 189 -4.88 -7.42 12.98
CA THR A 189 -4.28 -7.57 14.31
C THR A 189 -3.84 -9.00 14.60
N SER A 190 -4.04 -9.90 13.64
CA SER A 190 -3.50 -11.26 13.59
C SER A 190 -3.07 -11.59 12.17
N LEU A 191 -2.09 -12.48 12.03
CA LEU A 191 -1.59 -12.92 10.73
C LEU A 191 -1.60 -14.45 10.66
N PRO A 192 -1.85 -15.03 9.47
CA PRO A 192 -1.76 -16.47 9.24
C PRO A 192 -0.36 -16.99 9.54
N ASN A 193 -0.23 -18.25 9.97
CA ASN A 193 1.07 -18.89 10.21
C ASN A 193 1.88 -19.10 8.91
N GLU A 194 1.19 -19.16 7.80
CA GLU A 194 1.71 -19.35 6.43
C GLU A 194 2.65 -18.23 6.01
N ILE A 195 2.59 -17.04 6.62
CA ILE A 195 3.51 -15.92 6.34
C ILE A 195 4.98 -16.31 6.50
N SER A 196 5.28 -17.30 7.36
CA SER A 196 6.65 -17.80 7.58
C SER A 196 7.25 -18.51 6.35
N ARG A 197 6.44 -18.92 5.39
CA ARG A 197 6.84 -19.63 4.18
C ARG A 197 7.02 -18.72 2.97
N ILE A 198 6.50 -17.49 3.03
CA ILE A 198 6.48 -16.54 1.92
C ILE A 198 7.89 -16.07 1.60
N GLN A 199 8.23 -16.09 0.31
CA GLN A 199 9.47 -15.55 -0.23
C GLN A 199 9.26 -14.15 -0.78
N GLY A 200 10.22 -13.25 -0.55
CA GLY A 200 10.08 -11.89 -1.07
C GLY A 200 11.10 -10.91 -0.52
N THR A 201 10.79 -9.64 -0.74
CA THR A 201 11.62 -8.53 -0.26
C THR A 201 10.72 -7.49 0.40
N LEU A 202 11.06 -7.11 1.63
CA LEU A 202 10.55 -5.94 2.32
C LEU A 202 11.48 -4.77 2.02
N ILE A 203 10.94 -3.71 1.43
CA ILE A 203 11.61 -2.42 1.27
C ILE A 203 10.93 -1.45 2.25
N TYR A 204 11.68 -0.92 3.20
CA TYR A 204 11.12 -0.07 4.26
C TYR A 204 11.82 1.29 4.33
N ALA A 205 11.06 2.32 4.74
CA ALA A 205 11.57 3.68 4.87
C ALA A 205 12.58 3.80 6.01
N ASP A 206 13.71 4.49 5.79
CA ASP A 206 14.75 4.70 6.80
C ASP A 206 14.74 6.11 7.43
N LYS A 207 14.24 7.14 6.71
CA LYS A 207 14.24 8.54 7.16
C LYS A 207 13.10 8.83 8.15
N VAL A 208 11.87 8.42 7.79
CA VAL A 208 10.70 8.52 8.67
C VAL A 208 10.08 7.12 8.74
N ARG A 209 10.50 6.36 9.74
CA ARG A 209 10.23 4.93 9.83
C ARG A 209 8.81 4.65 10.32
N LEU A 210 8.07 3.87 9.55
CA LEU A 210 6.82 3.25 9.98
C LEU A 210 7.11 2.04 10.87
N LEU A 211 8.08 1.21 10.47
CA LEU A 211 8.53 0.03 11.21
C LEU A 211 9.74 0.39 12.06
N ASP A 212 9.64 0.20 13.37
CA ASP A 212 10.78 0.37 14.29
C ASP A 212 11.65 -0.89 14.37
N ASP A 213 12.71 -0.84 15.18
CA ASP A 213 13.64 -1.96 15.33
C ASP A 213 13.00 -3.21 15.94
N ALA A 214 11.98 -3.03 16.79
CA ALA A 214 11.24 -4.16 17.35
C ALA A 214 10.37 -4.83 16.28
N ASP A 215 9.78 -4.04 15.39
CA ASP A 215 9.04 -4.57 14.24
C ASP A 215 9.97 -5.31 13.28
N LEU A 216 11.12 -4.75 12.93
CA LEU A 216 12.08 -5.39 12.04
C LEU A 216 12.67 -6.68 12.65
N LYS A 217 12.92 -6.72 13.96
CA LYS A 217 13.30 -7.95 14.67
C LYS A 217 12.21 -9.01 14.62
N TRP A 218 10.96 -8.60 14.78
CA TRP A 218 9.82 -9.49 14.66
C TRP A 218 9.69 -10.02 13.22
N TRP A 219 9.82 -9.17 12.20
CA TRP A 219 9.83 -9.57 10.79
C TRP A 219 10.88 -10.64 10.51
N ASN A 220 12.10 -10.49 11.06
CA ASN A 220 13.17 -11.50 10.95
C ASN A 220 12.74 -12.87 11.42
N LYS A 221 12.00 -12.92 12.54
CA LYS A 221 11.59 -14.17 13.17
C LYS A 221 10.34 -14.75 12.50
N ALA A 222 9.36 -13.91 12.18
CA ALA A 222 8.06 -14.34 11.67
C ALA A 222 8.11 -14.66 10.17
N MET A 223 8.95 -13.97 9.41
CA MET A 223 9.06 -14.09 7.94
C MET A 223 10.53 -14.21 7.51
N PRO A 224 11.21 -15.33 7.86
CA PRO A 224 12.66 -15.48 7.67
C PRO A 224 13.09 -15.53 6.19
N LYS A 225 12.17 -15.85 5.27
CA LYS A 225 12.43 -15.93 3.83
C LYS A 225 12.19 -14.60 3.10
N ILE A 226 11.75 -13.55 3.80
CA ILE A 226 11.63 -12.21 3.26
C ILE A 226 12.90 -11.44 3.57
N SER A 227 13.68 -11.09 2.52
CA SER A 227 14.83 -10.19 2.65
C SER A 227 14.37 -8.78 3.03
N ARG A 228 15.22 -7.98 3.65
CA ARG A 228 14.88 -6.63 4.14
C ARG A 228 15.91 -5.64 3.66
N SER A 229 15.44 -4.56 3.06
CA SER A 229 16.29 -3.50 2.54
C SER A 229 15.73 -2.14 2.92
N PRO A 230 16.53 -1.29 3.57
CA PRO A 230 16.14 0.09 3.79
C PRO A 230 16.13 0.86 2.46
N PHE A 231 15.21 1.81 2.35
CA PHE A 231 15.18 2.75 1.25
C PHE A 231 15.09 4.18 1.81
N HIS A 232 15.94 5.08 1.28
CA HIS A 232 16.05 6.42 1.84
C HIS A 232 14.85 7.29 1.48
N GLY A 233 13.97 7.48 2.44
CA GLY A 233 12.75 8.29 2.31
C GLY A 233 11.81 8.12 3.51
N SER A 234 10.64 8.73 3.40
CA SER A 234 9.52 8.51 4.32
C SER A 234 8.64 7.34 3.81
N HIS A 235 7.53 7.07 4.51
CA HIS A 235 6.51 6.13 4.03
C HIS A 235 6.06 6.42 2.57
N MET A 236 6.23 7.66 2.12
CA MET A 236 5.87 8.11 0.78
C MET A 236 7.00 7.95 -0.26
N PHE A 237 8.06 7.20 0.03
CA PHE A 237 9.19 7.04 -0.88
C PHE A 237 8.83 6.58 -2.31
N PRO A 238 7.72 5.83 -2.57
CA PRO A 238 7.31 5.54 -3.94
C PRO A 238 6.91 6.78 -4.75
N PHE A 239 6.54 7.86 -4.06
CA PHE A 239 6.21 9.16 -4.66
C PHE A 239 7.35 10.17 -4.55
N GLU A 240 8.18 10.07 -3.52
CA GLU A 240 9.34 10.95 -3.31
C GLU A 240 10.43 10.67 -4.34
N LYS A 241 10.69 9.37 -4.61
CA LYS A 241 11.82 8.89 -5.43
C LYS A 241 11.43 7.74 -6.37
N PRO A 242 10.42 7.93 -7.23
CA PRO A 242 9.85 6.83 -8.01
C PRO A 242 10.86 6.18 -8.97
N LYS A 243 11.78 6.95 -9.57
CA LYS A 243 12.78 6.42 -10.51
C LYS A 243 13.86 5.61 -9.78
N GLU A 244 14.40 6.15 -8.67
CA GLU A 244 15.39 5.44 -7.85
C GLU A 244 14.81 4.14 -7.29
N LEU A 245 13.53 4.17 -6.86
CA LEU A 245 12.84 2.97 -6.40
C LEU A 245 12.64 1.95 -7.53
N ALA A 246 12.26 2.41 -8.74
CA ALA A 246 12.15 1.53 -9.89
C ALA A 246 13.48 0.84 -10.21
N GLU A 247 14.59 1.58 -10.23
CA GLU A 247 15.93 1.01 -10.42
C GLU A 247 16.29 -0.03 -9.35
N PHE A 248 15.93 0.25 -8.10
CA PHE A 248 16.14 -0.70 -7.00
C PHE A 248 15.30 -1.96 -7.18
N ILE A 249 14.02 -1.83 -7.53
CA ILE A 249 13.13 -2.97 -7.80
C ILE A 249 13.62 -3.75 -9.03
N ASN A 250 14.07 -3.10 -10.09
CA ASN A 250 14.57 -3.75 -11.31
C ASN A 250 15.79 -4.63 -11.03
N LYS A 251 16.67 -4.23 -10.10
CA LYS A 251 17.79 -5.09 -9.65
C LYS A 251 17.27 -6.37 -8.96
N ILE A 252 16.20 -6.26 -8.16
CA ILE A 252 15.55 -7.43 -7.54
C ILE A 252 14.93 -8.30 -8.64
N LEU A 253 14.21 -7.71 -9.59
CA LEU A 253 13.58 -8.45 -10.70
C LEU A 253 14.61 -9.19 -11.57
N ALA A 254 15.78 -8.59 -11.79
CA ALA A 254 16.88 -9.21 -12.54
C ALA A 254 17.47 -10.44 -11.82
N SER A 255 17.51 -10.42 -10.49
CA SER A 255 18.02 -11.55 -9.68
C SER A 255 17.06 -12.74 -9.60
N LEU A 256 15.80 -12.57 -10.05
CA LEU A 256 14.78 -13.63 -10.06
C LEU A 256 14.71 -14.40 -11.40
N LYS A 257 15.45 -13.91 -12.41
CA LYS A 257 15.58 -14.56 -13.73
C LYS A 257 16.57 -15.69 -13.68
#